data_a2aec1722bb5d651d79f657d8c37816a
#
_entry.id   a2aec1722bb5d651d79f657d8c37816a
#
_cell.length_a   1.000
_cell.length_b   1.000
_cell.length_c   1.000
_cell.angle_alpha   90.00
_cell.angle_beta   90.00
_cell.angle_gamma   90.00
#
_symmetry.space_group_name_H-M   'P 1'
#
loop_
_entity.id
_entity.type
_entity.pdbx_description
1 polymer ?
#
loop_
_entity_poly.entity_id
_entity_poly.type
_entity_poly.pdbx_seq_one_letter_code
_entity_poly.pdbx_strand_id
1 'polypeptide(L)'
;MYNKKKGLFIVLEGIDGSGKTHHGKKLYLRLKKNNLPVEYTREPGGTKTSESIRKIILNNKRINRCTETFLYFACRSEHLEKKIYPCLKKNKIVICDRFLDSTLAYQGAGFGIDKKTILTMQNLIAKRLKPDLTILLKLNSKYIKTRLINRRSNNKYDFLNKKFYKIVNNAFSTLSKKGRYLVVNSSISRTVNERIIFDKAINVIKKRYGIRRKFKF
;
A
#
# COMPACT_ATOMS: atom_id res chain seq x y z
N MET A 1 -28.70 -8.88 -17.85
CA MET A 1 -27.67 -9.37 -16.90
C MET A 1 -27.08 -8.18 -16.16
N TYR A 2 -27.43 -7.98 -14.89
CA TYR A 2 -26.83 -6.95 -14.06
C TYR A 2 -25.35 -7.26 -13.83
N ASN A 3 -24.48 -6.47 -14.43
CA ASN A 3 -23.03 -6.55 -14.24
C ASN A 3 -22.74 -6.17 -12.77
N LYS A 4 -22.67 -7.16 -11.86
CA LYS A 4 -22.36 -6.95 -10.44
C LYS A 4 -20.99 -6.25 -10.35
N LYS A 5 -21.02 -4.93 -10.18
CA LYS A 5 -19.81 -4.10 -10.05
C LYS A 5 -19.05 -4.60 -8.82
N LYS A 6 -17.90 -5.24 -9.04
CA LYS A 6 -17.01 -5.70 -7.96
C LYS A 6 -16.51 -4.50 -7.16
N GLY A 7 -16.21 -4.69 -5.88
CA GLY A 7 -15.58 -3.68 -5.03
C GLY A 7 -14.32 -3.09 -5.67
N LEU A 8 -13.82 -1.99 -5.14
CA LEU A 8 -12.69 -1.25 -5.69
C LEU A 8 -11.49 -1.34 -4.74
N PHE A 9 -10.32 -1.67 -5.27
CA PHE A 9 -9.09 -1.84 -4.50
C PHE A 9 -8.10 -0.71 -4.79
N ILE A 10 -7.84 0.15 -3.79
CA ILE A 10 -6.90 1.27 -3.82
C ILE A 10 -5.73 0.93 -2.90
N VAL A 11 -4.51 1.11 -3.40
CA VAL A 11 -3.29 0.85 -2.64
C VAL A 11 -2.46 2.12 -2.53
N LEU A 12 -1.90 2.37 -1.35
CA LEU A 12 -0.90 3.42 -1.14
C LEU A 12 0.48 2.78 -1.00
N GLU A 13 1.42 3.26 -1.78
CA GLU A 13 2.79 2.76 -1.83
C GLU A 13 3.82 3.88 -1.63
N GLY A 14 5.04 3.49 -1.33
CA GLY A 14 6.19 4.39 -1.12
C GLY A 14 7.04 3.98 0.07
N ILE A 15 8.18 4.61 0.23
CA ILE A 15 9.12 4.33 1.33
C ILE A 15 8.57 4.73 2.69
N ASP A 16 9.23 4.29 3.75
CA ASP A 16 8.91 4.71 5.12
C ASP A 16 9.07 6.22 5.25
N GLY A 17 8.19 6.84 6.05
CA GLY A 17 8.14 8.30 6.20
C GLY A 17 7.50 9.08 5.04
N SER A 18 7.09 8.44 3.94
CA SER A 18 6.45 9.13 2.80
C SER A 18 5.02 9.62 3.07
N GLY A 19 4.40 9.25 4.19
CA GLY A 19 3.06 9.74 4.57
C GLY A 19 1.89 8.85 4.15
N LYS A 20 2.13 7.61 3.71
CA LYS A 20 1.07 6.65 3.29
C LYS A 20 -0.07 6.54 4.28
N THR A 21 0.25 6.22 5.53
CA THR A 21 -0.75 6.02 6.59
C THR A 21 -1.59 7.27 6.83
N HIS A 22 -0.97 8.46 6.81
CA HIS A 22 -1.69 9.72 6.93
C HIS A 22 -2.69 9.90 5.79
N HIS A 23 -2.22 9.83 4.54
CA HIS A 23 -3.07 10.06 3.37
C HIS A 23 -4.11 8.96 3.18
N GLY A 24 -3.78 7.69 3.50
CA GLY A 24 -4.73 6.59 3.44
C GLY A 24 -5.88 6.76 4.45
N LYS A 25 -5.57 7.14 5.70
CA LYS A 25 -6.59 7.43 6.72
C LYS A 25 -7.44 8.67 6.36
N LYS A 26 -6.82 9.73 5.83
CA LYS A 26 -7.55 10.92 5.38
C LYS A 26 -8.48 10.60 4.21
N LEU A 27 -8.02 9.85 3.22
CA LEU A 27 -8.87 9.38 2.13
C LEU A 27 -10.04 8.54 2.65
N TYR A 28 -9.78 7.57 3.55
CA TYR A 28 -10.82 6.77 4.19
C TYR A 28 -11.89 7.63 4.87
N LEU A 29 -11.48 8.59 5.71
CA LEU A 29 -12.41 9.46 6.43
C LEU A 29 -13.27 10.31 5.49
N ARG A 30 -12.67 10.87 4.41
CA ARG A 30 -13.38 11.66 3.42
C ARG A 30 -14.38 10.81 2.62
N LEU A 31 -14.02 9.61 2.21
CA LEU A 31 -14.93 8.70 1.53
C LEU A 31 -16.08 8.27 2.45
N LYS A 32 -15.79 7.99 3.72
CA LYS A 32 -16.80 7.67 4.73
C LYS A 32 -17.77 8.83 4.96
N LYS A 33 -17.27 10.08 5.07
CA LYS A 33 -18.10 11.30 5.18
C LYS A 33 -19.01 11.51 3.96
N ASN A 34 -18.63 10.99 2.81
CA ASN A 34 -19.44 10.98 1.59
C ASN A 34 -20.38 9.76 1.47
N ASN A 35 -20.60 9.01 2.57
CA ASN A 35 -21.48 7.83 2.64
C ASN A 35 -21.09 6.73 1.63
N LEU A 36 -19.78 6.55 1.37
CA LEU A 36 -19.29 5.45 0.56
C LEU A 36 -18.92 4.25 1.44
N PRO A 37 -19.23 3.00 1.01
CA PRO A 37 -18.86 1.79 1.73
C PRO A 37 -17.35 1.56 1.60
N VAL A 38 -16.58 2.08 2.53
CA VAL A 38 -15.11 2.04 2.50
C VAL A 38 -14.53 1.29 3.69
N GLU A 39 -13.44 0.59 3.46
CA GLU A 39 -12.64 -0.11 4.48
C GLU A 39 -11.18 0.32 4.35
N TYR A 40 -10.51 0.59 5.50
CA TYR A 40 -9.09 0.87 5.55
C TYR A 40 -8.33 -0.28 6.20
N THR A 41 -7.24 -0.70 5.58
CA THR A 41 -6.38 -1.78 6.07
C THR A 41 -4.92 -1.52 5.71
N ARG A 42 -4.01 -2.41 6.14
CA ARG A 42 -2.56 -2.27 5.87
C ARG A 42 -1.86 -3.62 5.77
N GLU A 43 -0.70 -3.64 5.14
CA GLU A 43 0.23 -4.75 5.14
C GLU A 43 1.62 -4.36 5.70
N PRO A 44 2.31 -5.30 6.36
CA PRO A 44 1.76 -6.54 6.90
C PRO A 44 0.80 -6.23 8.04
N GLY A 45 -0.29 -7.02 8.17
CA GLY A 45 -1.31 -6.83 9.21
C GLY A 45 -2.74 -6.94 8.69
N GLY A 46 -3.69 -6.37 9.41
CA GLY A 46 -5.10 -6.28 9.02
C GLY A 46 -6.00 -7.41 9.51
N THR A 47 -5.46 -8.51 10.06
CA THR A 47 -6.16 -9.58 10.78
C THR A 47 -5.40 -9.95 12.04
N LYS A 48 -6.02 -10.65 12.99
CA LYS A 48 -5.35 -11.06 14.23
C LYS A 48 -4.05 -11.84 13.94
N THR A 49 -4.13 -12.87 13.10
CA THR A 49 -2.98 -13.68 12.69
C THR A 49 -1.91 -12.84 12.01
N SER A 50 -2.31 -11.98 11.05
CA SER A 50 -1.38 -11.10 10.33
C SER A 50 -0.71 -10.09 11.24
N GLU A 51 -1.38 -9.58 12.28
CA GLU A 51 -0.76 -8.67 13.26
C GLU A 51 0.26 -9.41 14.16
N SER A 52 0.03 -10.70 14.48
CA SER A 52 1.01 -11.53 15.17
C SER A 52 2.25 -11.79 14.31
N ILE A 53 2.08 -12.15 13.05
CA ILE A 53 3.16 -12.28 12.08
C ILE A 53 3.92 -10.94 11.90
N ARG A 54 3.20 -9.83 11.83
CA ARG A 54 3.80 -8.50 11.77
C ARG A 54 4.75 -8.21 12.94
N LYS A 55 4.36 -8.60 14.17
CA LYS A 55 5.23 -8.43 15.35
C LYS A 55 6.54 -9.22 15.18
N ILE A 56 6.48 -10.45 14.68
CA ILE A 56 7.66 -11.27 14.39
C ILE A 56 8.56 -10.57 13.36
N ILE A 57 7.99 -10.11 12.23
CA ILE A 57 8.73 -9.45 11.16
C ILE A 57 9.44 -8.19 11.67
N LEU A 58 8.75 -7.33 12.41
CA LEU A 58 9.27 -6.01 12.77
C LEU A 58 10.23 -6.03 13.95
N ASN A 59 10.04 -6.96 14.91
CA ASN A 59 10.82 -7.00 16.15
C ASN A 59 12.06 -7.90 16.04
N ASN A 60 12.08 -8.88 15.13
CA ASN A 60 13.21 -9.77 14.97
C ASN A 60 14.23 -9.18 13.99
N LYS A 61 15.33 -8.64 14.52
CA LYS A 61 16.42 -8.02 13.73
C LYS A 61 17.29 -9.07 13.00
N ARG A 62 17.29 -10.32 13.44
CA ARG A 62 18.17 -11.40 12.91
C ARG A 62 17.43 -12.39 11.99
N ILE A 63 16.16 -12.12 11.66
CA ILE A 63 15.40 -13.00 10.78
C ILE A 63 16.05 -13.07 9.38
N ASN A 64 16.18 -14.28 8.86
CA ASN A 64 16.69 -14.49 7.50
C ASN A 64 15.76 -13.82 6.46
N ARG A 65 16.34 -13.24 5.42
CA ARG A 65 15.60 -12.47 4.39
C ARG A 65 14.57 -13.32 3.63
N CYS A 66 14.91 -14.57 3.38
CA CYS A 66 13.99 -15.51 2.74
C CYS A 66 12.80 -15.82 3.68
N THR A 67 13.08 -16.17 4.93
CA THR A 67 12.05 -16.41 5.96
C THR A 67 11.15 -15.17 6.14
N GLU A 68 11.74 -13.98 6.20
CA GLU A 68 10.98 -12.73 6.26
C GLU A 68 10.03 -12.58 5.07
N THR A 69 10.52 -12.87 3.86
CA THR A 69 9.71 -12.79 2.64
C THR A 69 8.53 -13.76 2.69
N PHE A 70 8.75 -15.00 3.14
CA PHE A 70 7.67 -15.97 3.37
C PHE A 70 6.65 -15.46 4.39
N LEU A 71 7.10 -14.86 5.49
CA LEU A 71 6.20 -14.29 6.49
C LEU A 71 5.36 -13.12 5.95
N TYR A 72 5.92 -12.29 5.05
CA TYR A 72 5.13 -11.27 4.34
C TYR A 72 4.04 -11.90 3.49
N PHE A 73 4.33 -12.98 2.79
CA PHE A 73 3.34 -13.67 1.96
C PHE A 73 2.32 -14.43 2.79
N ALA A 74 2.70 -15.07 3.88
CA ALA A 74 1.77 -15.69 4.82
C ALA A 74 0.79 -14.66 5.41
N CYS A 75 1.32 -13.51 5.85
CA CYS A 75 0.53 -12.38 6.33
C CYS A 75 -0.45 -11.87 5.25
N ARG A 76 0.01 -11.73 4.01
CA ARG A 76 -0.82 -11.28 2.87
C ARG A 76 -1.90 -12.31 2.52
N SER A 77 -1.58 -13.60 2.49
CA SER A 77 -2.54 -14.66 2.21
C SER A 77 -3.71 -14.61 3.19
N GLU A 78 -3.43 -14.56 4.48
CA GLU A 78 -4.44 -14.44 5.53
C GLU A 78 -5.25 -13.14 5.41
N HIS A 79 -4.58 -12.02 5.10
CA HIS A 79 -5.20 -10.72 4.92
C HIS A 79 -6.14 -10.68 3.70
N LEU A 80 -5.74 -11.30 2.59
CA LEU A 80 -6.57 -11.42 1.40
C LEU A 80 -7.85 -12.20 1.68
N GLU A 81 -7.73 -13.39 2.27
CA GLU A 81 -8.87 -14.29 2.49
C GLU A 81 -9.82 -13.77 3.58
N LYS A 82 -9.31 -13.25 4.68
CA LYS A 82 -10.14 -12.85 5.84
C LYS A 82 -10.61 -11.40 5.81
N LYS A 83 -9.98 -10.53 5.02
CA LYS A 83 -10.31 -9.09 5.03
C LYS A 83 -10.58 -8.54 3.63
N ILE A 84 -9.61 -8.60 2.70
CA ILE A 84 -9.71 -7.90 1.42
C ILE A 84 -10.81 -8.50 0.54
N TYR A 85 -10.77 -9.81 0.28
CA TYR A 85 -11.78 -10.45 -0.57
C TYR A 85 -13.21 -10.34 -0.02
N PRO A 86 -13.48 -10.56 1.28
CA PRO A 86 -14.82 -10.34 1.83
C PRO A 86 -15.32 -8.91 1.65
N CYS A 87 -14.45 -7.91 1.82
CA CYS A 87 -14.83 -6.52 1.60
C CYS A 87 -15.14 -6.23 0.13
N LEU A 88 -14.30 -6.71 -0.80
CA LEU A 88 -14.51 -6.53 -2.24
C LEU A 88 -15.78 -7.26 -2.73
N LYS A 89 -16.06 -8.46 -2.21
CA LYS A 89 -17.32 -9.18 -2.50
C LYS A 89 -18.56 -8.41 -2.05
N LYS A 90 -18.46 -7.66 -0.94
CA LYS A 90 -19.52 -6.76 -0.45
C LYS A 90 -19.54 -5.39 -1.15
N ASN A 91 -18.90 -5.26 -2.31
CA ASN A 91 -18.79 -4.02 -3.09
C ASN A 91 -18.20 -2.82 -2.33
N LYS A 92 -17.40 -3.07 -1.29
CA LYS A 92 -16.70 -2.00 -0.58
C LYS A 92 -15.50 -1.49 -1.37
N ILE A 93 -15.13 -0.24 -1.10
CA ILE A 93 -13.85 0.34 -1.49
C ILE A 93 -12.83 -0.05 -0.42
N VAL A 94 -11.81 -0.81 -0.79
CA VAL A 94 -10.73 -1.21 0.12
C VAL A 94 -9.53 -0.31 -0.13
N ILE A 95 -9.09 0.41 0.91
CA ILE A 95 -7.85 1.20 0.91
C ILE A 95 -6.81 0.44 1.70
N CYS A 96 -5.71 0.05 1.07
CA CYS A 96 -4.63 -0.70 1.70
C CYS A 96 -3.32 0.10 1.73
N ASP A 97 -2.75 0.29 2.93
CA ASP A 97 -1.41 0.87 3.11
C ASP A 97 -0.39 -0.23 2.91
N ARG A 98 0.28 -0.24 1.76
CA ARG A 98 1.19 -1.24 1.19
C ARG A 98 0.50 -2.47 0.61
N PHE A 99 1.12 -3.00 -0.46
CA PHE A 99 0.77 -4.26 -1.09
C PHE A 99 2.00 -4.85 -1.80
N LEU A 100 1.82 -5.44 -2.98
CA LEU A 100 2.88 -6.14 -3.74
C LEU A 100 4.11 -5.27 -4.03
N ASP A 101 3.92 -4.00 -4.40
CA ASP A 101 5.05 -3.14 -4.80
C ASP A 101 6.00 -2.88 -3.64
N SER A 102 5.50 -2.83 -2.40
CA SER A 102 6.36 -2.80 -1.21
C SER A 102 7.25 -4.05 -1.13
N THR A 103 6.72 -5.24 -1.42
CA THR A 103 7.52 -6.48 -1.43
C THR A 103 8.55 -6.48 -2.57
N LEU A 104 8.16 -6.05 -3.77
CA LEU A 104 9.08 -5.92 -4.90
C LEU A 104 10.20 -4.92 -4.63
N ALA A 105 9.89 -3.82 -3.94
CA ALA A 105 10.85 -2.78 -3.64
C ALA A 105 11.79 -3.15 -2.47
N TYR A 106 11.24 -3.65 -1.36
CA TYR A 106 12.02 -3.95 -0.14
C TYR A 106 12.70 -5.32 -0.22
N GLN A 107 11.90 -6.41 -0.37
CA GLN A 107 12.43 -7.77 -0.41
C GLN A 107 13.13 -8.04 -1.75
N GLY A 108 12.55 -7.57 -2.86
CA GLY A 108 13.14 -7.73 -4.19
C GLY A 108 14.39 -6.87 -4.36
N ALA A 109 14.21 -5.61 -4.71
CA ALA A 109 15.33 -4.71 -5.04
C ALA A 109 16.24 -4.43 -3.85
N GLY A 110 15.67 -4.28 -2.64
CA GLY A 110 16.43 -3.94 -1.43
C GLY A 110 17.24 -5.11 -0.87
N PHE A 111 16.62 -6.29 -0.74
CA PHE A 111 17.25 -7.47 -0.15
C PHE A 111 17.69 -8.54 -1.16
N GLY A 112 17.45 -8.33 -2.45
CA GLY A 112 17.94 -9.21 -3.52
C GLY A 112 17.12 -10.49 -3.72
N ILE A 113 15.90 -10.58 -3.20
CA ILE A 113 15.01 -11.70 -3.50
C ILE A 113 14.58 -11.62 -4.97
N ASP A 114 14.72 -12.72 -5.69
CA ASP A 114 14.40 -12.75 -7.11
C ASP A 114 12.96 -12.32 -7.40
N LYS A 115 12.79 -11.45 -8.38
CA LYS A 115 11.51 -10.88 -8.77
C LYS A 115 10.53 -11.94 -9.29
N LYS A 116 11.01 -12.95 -10.01
CA LYS A 116 10.17 -14.04 -10.54
C LYS A 116 9.58 -14.83 -9.37
N THR A 117 10.39 -15.13 -8.35
CA THR A 117 9.95 -15.78 -7.12
C THR A 117 8.86 -15.00 -6.41
N ILE A 118 9.05 -13.67 -6.21
CA ILE A 118 8.03 -12.80 -5.59
C ILE A 118 6.72 -12.83 -6.39
N LEU A 119 6.79 -12.75 -7.72
CA LEU A 119 5.60 -12.75 -8.57
C LEU A 119 4.90 -14.11 -8.59
N THR A 120 5.64 -15.22 -8.54
CA THR A 120 5.08 -16.57 -8.43
C THR A 120 4.30 -16.74 -7.14
N MET A 121 4.89 -16.36 -5.99
CA MET A 121 4.21 -16.38 -4.69
C MET A 121 2.97 -15.49 -4.68
N GLN A 122 3.06 -14.29 -5.25
CA GLN A 122 1.91 -13.39 -5.36
C GLN A 122 0.77 -14.00 -6.19
N ASN A 123 1.08 -14.61 -7.32
CA ASN A 123 0.07 -15.23 -8.18
C ASN A 123 -0.61 -16.41 -7.50
N LEU A 124 0.15 -17.19 -6.71
CA LEU A 124 -0.40 -18.31 -5.94
C LEU A 124 -1.50 -17.86 -4.95
N ILE A 125 -1.24 -16.77 -4.20
CA ILE A 125 -2.14 -16.35 -3.12
C ILE A 125 -3.19 -15.31 -3.53
N ALA A 126 -2.90 -14.45 -4.49
CA ALA A 126 -3.73 -13.28 -4.79
C ALA A 126 -4.73 -13.49 -5.91
N LYS A 127 -4.85 -14.70 -6.48
CA LYS A 127 -5.85 -15.03 -7.53
C LYS A 127 -5.95 -13.94 -8.61
N ARG A 128 -4.83 -13.40 -9.06
CA ARG A 128 -4.71 -12.28 -10.02
C ARG A 128 -5.27 -10.93 -9.56
N LEU A 129 -5.54 -10.73 -8.27
CA LEU A 129 -5.97 -9.44 -7.75
C LEU A 129 -4.92 -8.37 -8.05
N LYS A 130 -5.35 -7.29 -8.71
CA LYS A 130 -4.54 -6.10 -8.97
C LYS A 130 -5.27 -4.86 -8.45
N PRO A 131 -4.56 -3.86 -7.93
CA PRO A 131 -5.17 -2.59 -7.56
C PRO A 131 -5.84 -1.91 -8.76
N ASP A 132 -6.99 -1.30 -8.54
CA ASP A 132 -7.64 -0.41 -9.51
C ASP A 132 -6.94 0.94 -9.58
N LEU A 133 -6.33 1.36 -8.46
CA LEU A 133 -5.51 2.55 -8.36
C LEU A 133 -4.37 2.30 -7.36
N THR A 134 -3.14 2.55 -7.76
CA THR A 134 -1.98 2.63 -6.86
C THR A 134 -1.56 4.09 -6.72
N ILE A 135 -1.45 4.57 -5.49
CA ILE A 135 -1.01 5.92 -5.15
C ILE A 135 0.41 5.81 -4.61
N LEU A 136 1.39 6.21 -5.42
CA LEU A 136 2.79 6.23 -5.01
C LEU A 136 3.13 7.58 -4.40
N LEU A 137 3.44 7.57 -3.09
CA LEU A 137 3.96 8.73 -2.37
C LEU A 137 5.47 8.78 -2.51
N LYS A 138 5.94 9.48 -3.55
CA LYS A 138 7.36 9.61 -3.87
C LYS A 138 8.03 10.63 -2.95
N LEU A 139 9.01 10.21 -2.17
CA LEU A 139 9.80 11.08 -1.29
C LEU A 139 11.16 11.35 -1.93
N ASN A 140 11.57 12.62 -1.96
CA ASN A 140 12.92 12.97 -2.37
C ASN A 140 13.94 12.40 -1.38
N SER A 141 15.00 11.81 -1.89
CA SER A 141 16.04 11.12 -1.10
C SER A 141 16.69 12.02 -0.03
N LYS A 142 16.75 13.34 -0.24
CA LYS A 142 17.27 14.30 0.74
C LYS A 142 16.48 14.36 2.05
N TYR A 143 15.17 14.06 2.00
CA TYR A 143 14.29 14.12 3.16
C TYR A 143 14.09 12.77 3.87
N ILE A 144 14.65 11.67 3.33
CA ILE A 144 14.45 10.33 3.89
C ILE A 144 14.91 10.27 5.36
N LYS A 145 16.17 10.68 5.62
CA LYS A 145 16.75 10.63 6.97
C LYS A 145 15.93 11.43 7.99
N THR A 146 15.60 12.67 7.66
CA THR A 146 14.81 13.57 8.53
C THR A 146 13.43 12.98 8.84
N ARG A 147 12.76 12.41 7.83
CA ARG A 147 11.43 11.80 8.00
C ARG A 147 11.45 10.50 8.79
N LEU A 148 12.55 9.73 8.75
CA LEU A 148 12.72 8.51 9.53
C LEU A 148 13.02 8.82 11.00
N ILE A 149 13.91 9.78 11.28
CA ILE A 149 14.26 10.19 12.65
C ILE A 149 13.03 10.73 13.40
N ASN A 150 12.20 11.52 12.74
CA ASN A 150 10.99 12.09 13.34
C ASN A 150 9.83 11.08 13.50
N ARG A 151 10.08 9.81 13.19
CA ARG A 151 9.10 8.75 13.33
C ARG A 151 9.23 8.08 14.68
N ARG A 152 8.13 8.03 15.45
CA ARG A 152 8.08 7.38 16.78
C ARG A 152 8.14 5.83 16.71
N SER A 153 8.25 5.20 15.54
CA SER A 153 8.33 3.75 15.41
C SER A 153 9.80 3.32 15.37
N ASN A 154 10.18 2.43 16.27
CA ASN A 154 11.53 1.87 16.34
C ASN A 154 11.45 0.40 15.84
N ASN A 155 11.53 0.19 14.53
CA ASN A 155 11.55 -1.13 13.93
C ASN A 155 12.85 -1.36 13.14
N LYS A 156 13.13 -2.62 12.77
CA LYS A 156 14.41 -2.98 12.13
C LYS A 156 14.71 -2.22 10.84
N TYR A 157 13.71 -1.75 10.10
CA TYR A 157 13.91 -0.99 8.87
C TYR A 157 14.46 0.41 9.13
N ASP A 158 14.17 1.01 10.29
CA ASP A 158 14.64 2.35 10.64
C ASP A 158 16.19 2.41 10.80
N PHE A 159 16.84 1.25 10.98
CA PHE A 159 18.28 1.10 11.05
C PHE A 159 18.98 0.85 9.71
N LEU A 160 18.23 0.74 8.61
CA LEU A 160 18.82 0.53 7.30
C LEU A 160 19.49 1.82 6.78
N ASN A 161 20.56 1.63 6.03
CA ASN A 161 21.37 2.74 5.55
C ASN A 161 20.72 3.51 4.40
N LYS A 162 21.24 4.72 4.12
CA LYS A 162 20.74 5.59 3.04
C LYS A 162 20.80 4.92 1.65
N LYS A 163 21.81 4.07 1.42
CA LYS A 163 21.97 3.33 0.14
C LYS A 163 20.79 2.40 -0.10
N PHE A 164 20.37 1.66 0.93
CA PHE A 164 19.20 0.78 0.87
C PHE A 164 17.93 1.55 0.48
N TYR A 165 17.65 2.64 1.18
CA TYR A 165 16.46 3.46 0.88
C TYR A 165 16.50 4.09 -0.51
N LYS A 166 17.68 4.44 -1.04
CA LYS A 166 17.84 4.91 -2.42
C LYS A 166 17.44 3.80 -3.42
N ILE A 167 17.89 2.56 -3.17
CA ILE A 167 17.53 1.39 -4.00
C ILE A 167 16.00 1.18 -3.99
N VAL A 168 15.39 1.13 -2.80
CA VAL A 168 13.95 0.92 -2.63
C VAL A 168 13.14 2.04 -3.31
N ASN A 169 13.55 3.30 -3.13
CA ASN A 169 12.87 4.45 -3.74
C ASN A 169 12.96 4.43 -5.28
N ASN A 170 14.11 4.02 -5.83
CA ASN A 170 14.29 3.84 -7.26
C ASN A 170 13.41 2.69 -7.79
N ALA A 171 13.31 1.59 -7.04
CA ALA A 171 12.43 0.47 -7.41
C ALA A 171 10.96 0.92 -7.50
N PHE A 172 10.44 1.67 -6.52
CA PHE A 172 9.11 2.27 -6.62
C PHE A 172 8.97 3.18 -7.85
N SER A 173 9.97 4.00 -8.15
CA SER A 173 9.95 4.88 -9.32
C SER A 173 9.90 4.10 -10.63
N THR A 174 10.59 2.97 -10.72
CA THR A 174 10.58 2.06 -11.89
C THR A 174 9.21 1.36 -12.01
N LEU A 175 8.67 0.84 -10.90
CA LEU A 175 7.36 0.18 -10.87
C LEU A 175 6.25 1.13 -11.33
N SER A 176 6.29 2.39 -10.90
CA SER A 176 5.26 3.38 -11.22
C SER A 176 5.20 3.83 -12.68
N LYS A 177 6.20 3.48 -13.50
CA LYS A 177 6.16 3.70 -14.95
C LYS A 177 5.23 2.72 -15.67
N LYS A 178 4.80 1.64 -15.01
CA LYS A 178 3.95 0.58 -15.56
C LYS A 178 2.65 0.51 -14.78
N GLY A 179 1.50 0.64 -15.45
CA GLY A 179 0.20 0.41 -14.82
C GLY A 179 -0.56 1.67 -14.40
N ARG A 180 -1.47 1.53 -13.43
CA ARG A 180 -2.40 2.59 -13.00
C ARG A 180 -1.90 3.28 -11.74
N TYR A 181 -0.97 4.21 -11.92
CA TYR A 181 -0.41 4.94 -10.80
C TYR A 181 -0.86 6.40 -10.79
N LEU A 182 -1.08 6.91 -9.57
CA LEU A 182 -0.99 8.32 -9.25
C LEU A 182 0.31 8.53 -8.49
N VAL A 183 1.27 9.21 -9.08
CA VAL A 183 2.52 9.57 -8.40
C VAL A 183 2.35 10.93 -7.74
N VAL A 184 2.55 11.00 -6.44
CA VAL A 184 2.38 12.20 -5.61
C VAL A 184 3.71 12.56 -4.96
N ASN A 185 4.13 13.81 -5.07
CA ASN A 185 5.34 14.29 -4.42
C ASN A 185 5.08 14.53 -2.92
N SER A 186 5.62 13.66 -2.06
CA SER A 186 5.47 13.78 -0.60
C SER A 186 6.17 14.99 0.02
N SER A 187 6.93 15.75 -0.76
CA SER A 187 7.67 16.92 -0.26
C SER A 187 6.84 18.21 -0.29
N ILE A 188 5.71 18.20 -0.98
CA ILE A 188 4.79 19.34 -1.02
C ILE A 188 3.75 19.30 0.11
N SER A 189 2.94 20.34 0.22
CA SER A 189 1.90 20.49 1.25
C SER A 189 1.03 19.23 1.38
N ARG A 190 0.78 18.79 2.62
CA ARG A 190 -0.11 17.67 2.92
C ARG A 190 -1.52 17.90 2.40
N THR A 191 -2.06 19.11 2.57
CA THR A 191 -3.42 19.46 2.12
C THR A 191 -3.55 19.39 0.61
N VAL A 192 -2.55 19.87 -0.13
CA VAL A 192 -2.51 19.78 -1.60
C VAL A 192 -2.52 18.31 -2.02
N ASN A 193 -1.65 17.48 -1.41
CA ASN A 193 -1.61 16.05 -1.70
C ASN A 193 -2.91 15.33 -1.36
N GLU A 194 -3.55 15.67 -0.24
CA GLU A 194 -4.85 15.12 0.13
C GLU A 194 -5.91 15.42 -0.93
N ARG A 195 -5.92 16.63 -1.49
CA ARG A 195 -6.84 17.03 -2.55
C ARG A 195 -6.58 16.23 -3.83
N ILE A 196 -5.33 16.18 -4.29
CA ILE A 196 -4.94 15.41 -5.49
C ILE A 196 -5.34 13.93 -5.36
N ILE A 197 -5.07 13.33 -4.21
CA ILE A 197 -5.39 11.92 -3.92
C ILE A 197 -6.91 11.71 -3.92
N PHE A 198 -7.65 12.59 -3.26
CA PHE A 198 -9.11 12.52 -3.19
C PHE A 198 -9.74 12.64 -4.58
N ASP A 199 -9.38 13.65 -5.35
CA ASP A 199 -9.94 13.91 -6.68
C ASP A 199 -9.66 12.72 -7.63
N LYS A 200 -8.44 12.14 -7.58
CA LYS A 200 -8.12 10.94 -8.37
C LYS A 200 -8.94 9.72 -7.94
N ALA A 201 -9.05 9.49 -6.63
CA ALA A 201 -9.84 8.38 -6.10
C ALA A 201 -11.32 8.51 -6.49
N ILE A 202 -11.90 9.71 -6.36
CA ILE A 202 -13.29 9.99 -6.77
C ILE A 202 -13.50 9.73 -8.27
N ASN A 203 -12.56 10.13 -9.12
CA ASN A 203 -12.65 9.88 -10.55
C ASN A 203 -12.68 8.37 -10.87
N VAL A 204 -11.85 7.57 -10.20
CA VAL A 204 -11.86 6.11 -10.36
C VAL A 204 -13.16 5.50 -9.82
N ILE A 205 -13.66 5.97 -8.68
CA ILE A 205 -14.92 5.55 -8.06
C ILE A 205 -16.10 5.86 -8.99
N LYS A 206 -16.18 7.09 -9.50
CA LYS A 206 -17.22 7.51 -10.45
C LYS A 206 -17.24 6.64 -11.69
N LYS A 207 -16.06 6.38 -12.28
CA LYS A 207 -15.93 5.52 -13.46
C LYS A 207 -16.37 4.08 -13.17
N ARG A 208 -15.99 3.53 -11.99
CA ARG A 208 -16.34 2.15 -11.60
C ARG A 208 -17.84 1.97 -11.36
N TYR A 209 -18.46 2.90 -10.65
CA TYR A 209 -19.84 2.75 -10.16
C TYR A 209 -20.87 3.55 -10.96
N GLY A 210 -20.46 4.36 -11.94
CA GLY A 210 -21.36 5.20 -12.74
C GLY A 210 -22.00 6.33 -11.93
N ILE A 211 -21.32 6.83 -10.88
CA ILE A 211 -21.84 7.84 -9.98
C ILE A 211 -21.65 9.23 -10.60
N ARG A 212 -22.76 10.00 -10.76
CA ARG A 212 -22.72 11.37 -11.32
C ARG A 212 -22.72 12.49 -10.28
N ARG A 213 -23.06 12.18 -9.01
CA ARG A 213 -23.14 13.18 -7.94
C ARG A 213 -21.77 13.84 -7.66
N LYS A 214 -21.82 15.08 -7.12
CA LYS A 214 -20.64 15.74 -6.56
C LYS A 214 -20.27 15.12 -5.20
N PHE A 215 -18.96 15.12 -4.89
CA PHE A 215 -18.43 14.69 -3.61
C PHE A 215 -17.75 15.86 -2.92
N LYS A 216 -17.93 15.94 -1.58
CA LYS A 216 -17.30 17.01 -0.78
C LYS A 216 -15.89 16.58 -0.35
N PHE A 217 -14.94 17.48 -0.57
CA PHE A 217 -13.54 17.30 -0.12
C PHE A 217 -13.39 17.55 1.38
#